data_5be46cd1a5a9555d4837b9959cbac5a9
#
_entry.id   5be46cd1a5a9555d4837b9959cbac5a9
#
_cell.length_a   1.000
_cell.length_b   1.000
_cell.length_c   1.000
_cell.angle_alpha   90.00
_cell.angle_beta   90.00
_cell.angle_gamma   90.00
#
_symmetry.space_group_name_H-M   'P 1'
#
loop_
_entity.id
_entity.type
_entity.pdbx_description
1 polymer ?
#
loop_
_entity_poly.entity_id
_entity_poly.type
_entity_poly.pdbx_seq_one_letter_code
_entity_poly.pdbx_strand_id
1 'polypeptide(L)'
;MPVRNPKEVFLMLLSDARNNTERSAEVYREVSEMALNPDVKEALEARAFVAEKNLEALDQCFEILAEEPVELSGRLQEVFVEDFKRELAEIQSSAARHLYILAKAIHLAHLRAAEYTALVAAADVTGHHGVGVLLESILADKLAFLERDRRLVRHIIEGKIAERLAA
;
A
#
# COMPACT_ATOMS: atom_id res chain seq x y z
N MET A 1 11.97 -13.40 18.55
CA MET A 1 12.71 -14.67 18.32
C MET A 1 13.98 -14.36 17.54
N PRO A 2 15.17 -14.90 17.88
CA PRO A 2 16.37 -14.62 17.08
C PRO A 2 16.25 -15.30 15.72
N VAL A 3 16.33 -14.52 14.65
CA VAL A 3 16.31 -14.99 13.25
C VAL A 3 17.68 -15.57 12.90
N ARG A 4 17.73 -16.80 12.38
CA ARG A 4 18.96 -17.57 12.22
C ARG A 4 19.29 -17.99 10.79
N ASN A 5 18.33 -17.91 9.88
CA ASN A 5 18.50 -18.36 8.51
C ASN A 5 17.60 -17.59 7.53
N PRO A 6 17.85 -17.64 6.21
CA PRO A 6 17.08 -16.91 5.20
C PRO A 6 15.58 -17.25 5.19
N LYS A 7 15.21 -18.51 5.49
CA LYS A 7 13.78 -18.91 5.53
C LYS A 7 13.05 -18.18 6.66
N GLU A 8 13.65 -18.05 7.84
CA GLU A 8 13.05 -17.31 8.97
C GLU A 8 12.94 -15.82 8.66
N VAL A 9 13.93 -15.23 7.94
CA VAL A 9 13.84 -13.83 7.45
C VAL A 9 12.67 -13.70 6.48
N PHE A 10 12.54 -14.62 5.52
CA PHE A 10 11.45 -14.61 4.56
C PHE A 10 10.09 -14.66 5.24
N LEU A 11 9.89 -15.58 6.21
CA LEU A 11 8.66 -15.71 6.98
C LEU A 11 8.33 -14.43 7.76
N MET A 12 9.34 -13.81 8.37
CA MET A 12 9.19 -12.54 9.07
C MET A 12 8.74 -11.41 8.11
N LEU A 13 9.39 -11.27 6.95
CA LEU A 13 9.04 -10.25 5.95
C LEU A 13 7.66 -10.50 5.36
N LEU A 14 7.28 -11.76 5.10
CA LEU A 14 5.95 -12.13 4.61
C LEU A 14 4.87 -11.78 5.65
N SER A 15 5.13 -12.05 6.93
CA SER A 15 4.23 -11.71 8.03
C SER A 15 4.05 -10.19 8.16
N ASP A 16 5.13 -9.42 8.01
CA ASP A 16 5.07 -7.96 8.02
C ASP A 16 4.24 -7.43 6.84
N ALA A 17 4.45 -7.96 5.63
CA ALA A 17 3.68 -7.59 4.45
C ALA A 17 2.19 -7.91 4.60
N ARG A 18 1.84 -9.06 5.21
CA ARG A 18 0.45 -9.42 5.51
C ARG A 18 -0.20 -8.43 6.47
N ASN A 19 0.43 -8.18 7.62
CA ASN A 19 -0.05 -7.23 8.63
C ASN A 19 -0.21 -5.82 8.07
N ASN A 20 0.78 -5.37 7.30
CA ASN A 20 0.75 -4.07 6.63
C ASN A 20 -0.35 -3.97 5.56
N THR A 21 -0.65 -5.06 4.84
CA THR A 21 -1.72 -5.10 3.82
C THR A 21 -3.10 -5.01 4.46
N GLU A 22 -3.33 -5.74 5.56
CA GLU A 22 -4.56 -5.69 6.35
C GLU A 22 -4.85 -4.27 6.84
N ARG A 23 -3.89 -3.65 7.50
CA ARG A 23 -4.00 -2.26 7.99
C ARG A 23 -4.14 -1.24 6.86
N SER A 24 -3.51 -1.47 5.71
CA SER A 24 -3.64 -0.58 4.55
C SER A 24 -5.05 -0.58 3.97
N ALA A 25 -5.73 -1.73 3.94
CA ALA A 25 -7.13 -1.83 3.49
C ALA A 25 -8.05 -0.95 4.35
N GLU A 26 -7.89 -1.00 5.68
CA GLU A 26 -8.63 -0.17 6.62
C GLU A 26 -8.38 1.33 6.39
N VAL A 27 -7.10 1.71 6.27
CA VAL A 27 -6.70 3.11 6.05
C VAL A 27 -7.24 3.65 4.74
N TYR A 28 -7.20 2.88 3.65
CA TYR A 28 -7.74 3.33 2.36
C TYR A 28 -9.25 3.54 2.42
N ARG A 29 -10.03 2.72 3.13
CA ARG A 29 -11.46 2.95 3.33
C ARG A 29 -11.71 4.23 4.12
N GLU A 30 -11.04 4.39 5.26
CA GLU A 30 -11.19 5.58 6.11
C GLU A 30 -10.83 6.87 5.35
N VAL A 31 -9.74 6.87 4.59
CA VAL A 31 -9.31 8.03 3.81
C VAL A 31 -10.24 8.30 2.62
N SER A 32 -10.85 7.27 2.03
CA SER A 32 -11.84 7.44 0.96
C SER A 32 -13.08 8.21 1.43
N GLU A 33 -13.51 7.99 2.66
CA GLU A 33 -14.62 8.72 3.28
C GLU A 33 -14.31 10.21 3.49
N MET A 34 -13.05 10.56 3.68
CA MET A 34 -12.58 11.95 3.85
C MET A 34 -12.30 12.66 2.52
N ALA A 35 -12.27 11.94 1.40
CA ALA A 35 -11.98 12.49 0.09
C ALA A 35 -13.23 13.17 -0.51
N LEU A 36 -13.13 14.47 -0.81
CA LEU A 36 -14.20 15.25 -1.41
C LEU A 36 -14.24 15.14 -2.95
N ASN A 37 -13.11 14.82 -3.58
CA ASN A 37 -13.02 14.62 -5.02
C ASN A 37 -13.43 13.20 -5.38
N PRO A 38 -14.43 13.02 -6.29
CA PRO A 38 -14.92 11.68 -6.65
C PRO A 38 -13.85 10.74 -7.21
N ASP A 39 -12.93 11.25 -8.05
CA ASP A 39 -11.88 10.45 -8.68
C ASP A 39 -10.87 9.94 -7.63
N VAL A 40 -10.56 10.80 -6.63
CA VAL A 40 -9.70 10.43 -5.50
C VAL A 40 -10.39 9.39 -4.62
N LYS A 41 -11.68 9.57 -4.34
CA LYS A 41 -12.49 8.62 -3.58
C LYS A 41 -12.52 7.25 -4.25
N GLU A 42 -12.89 7.21 -5.53
CA GLU A 42 -12.92 5.96 -6.31
C GLU A 42 -11.54 5.27 -6.34
N ALA A 43 -10.45 6.04 -6.52
CA ALA A 43 -9.10 5.49 -6.51
C ALA A 43 -8.74 4.84 -5.17
N LEU A 44 -9.15 5.42 -4.04
CA LEU A 44 -8.91 4.89 -2.70
C LEU A 44 -9.78 3.66 -2.40
N GLU A 45 -11.05 3.67 -2.80
CA GLU A 45 -11.96 2.52 -2.66
C GLU A 45 -11.45 1.32 -3.48
N ALA A 46 -11.01 1.54 -4.72
CA ALA A 46 -10.39 0.49 -5.53
C ALA A 46 -9.12 -0.09 -4.87
N ARG A 47 -8.34 0.74 -4.18
CA ARG A 47 -7.16 0.28 -3.42
C ARG A 47 -7.54 -0.57 -2.21
N ALA A 48 -8.58 -0.19 -1.47
CA ALA A 48 -9.07 -0.96 -0.35
C ALA A 48 -9.50 -2.36 -0.82
N PHE A 49 -10.28 -2.43 -1.89
CA PHE A 49 -10.73 -3.70 -2.48
C PHE A 49 -9.55 -4.60 -2.92
N VAL A 50 -8.56 -4.03 -3.62
CA VAL A 50 -7.38 -4.81 -4.05
C VAL A 50 -6.51 -5.22 -2.86
N ALA A 51 -6.43 -4.40 -1.81
CA ALA A 51 -5.71 -4.78 -0.60
C ALA A 51 -6.34 -5.99 0.10
N GLU A 52 -7.67 -6.09 0.11
CA GLU A 52 -8.39 -7.27 0.63
C GLU A 52 -8.09 -8.53 -0.20
N LYS A 53 -8.10 -8.41 -1.53
CA LYS A 53 -7.72 -9.52 -2.42
C LYS A 53 -6.27 -9.95 -2.26
N ASN A 54 -5.38 -8.99 -2.05
CA ASN A 54 -3.98 -9.27 -1.77
C ASN A 54 -3.78 -9.94 -0.41
N LEU A 55 -4.62 -9.64 0.59
CA LEU A 55 -4.61 -10.30 1.88
C LEU A 55 -4.98 -11.79 1.73
N GLU A 56 -6.03 -12.10 0.96
CA GLU A 56 -6.40 -13.49 0.63
C GLU A 56 -5.23 -14.26 -0.03
N ALA A 57 -4.51 -13.62 -0.97
CA ALA A 57 -3.35 -14.21 -1.61
C ALA A 57 -2.16 -14.41 -0.65
N LEU A 58 -1.97 -13.51 0.31
CA LEU A 58 -0.95 -13.66 1.36
C LEU A 58 -1.30 -14.80 2.31
N ASP A 59 -2.56 -14.97 2.68
CA ASP A 59 -3.02 -16.10 3.49
C ASP A 59 -2.75 -17.43 2.75
N GLN A 60 -2.99 -17.50 1.44
CA GLN A 60 -2.60 -18.66 0.61
C GLN A 60 -1.09 -18.90 0.61
N CYS A 61 -0.25 -17.86 0.66
CA CYS A 61 1.19 -18.04 0.79
C CYS A 61 1.56 -18.79 2.07
N PHE A 62 0.94 -18.46 3.21
CA PHE A 62 1.15 -19.16 4.48
C PHE A 62 0.65 -20.59 4.42
N GLU A 63 -0.50 -20.86 3.78
CA GLU A 63 -1.02 -22.22 3.57
C GLU A 63 -0.02 -23.08 2.75
N ILE A 64 0.53 -22.53 1.65
CA ILE A 64 1.53 -23.22 0.81
C ILE A 64 2.82 -23.53 1.60
N LEU A 65 3.22 -22.62 2.48
CA LEU A 65 4.40 -22.79 3.32
C LEU A 65 4.17 -23.77 4.49
N ALA A 66 2.91 -24.08 4.83
CA ALA A 66 2.49 -24.76 6.05
C ALA A 66 3.06 -24.09 7.32
N GLU A 67 3.05 -22.75 7.33
CA GLU A 67 3.54 -21.90 8.41
C GLU A 67 2.45 -20.92 8.84
N GLU A 68 2.54 -20.41 10.06
CA GLU A 68 1.66 -19.36 10.58
C GLU A 68 2.36 -18.00 10.55
N PRO A 69 1.61 -16.88 10.37
CA PRO A 69 2.17 -15.55 10.47
C PRO A 69 2.84 -15.30 11.83
N VAL A 70 4.01 -14.68 11.82
CA VAL A 70 4.72 -14.27 13.03
C VAL A 70 4.14 -12.93 13.51
N GLU A 71 3.88 -12.83 14.82
CA GLU A 71 3.43 -11.57 15.41
C GLU A 71 4.55 -10.52 15.37
N LEU A 72 4.25 -9.35 14.79
CA LEU A 72 5.17 -8.24 14.62
C LEU A 72 4.55 -6.94 15.15
N SER A 73 5.38 -5.98 15.53
CA SER A 73 4.91 -4.73 16.16
C SER A 73 4.04 -3.84 15.25
N GLY A 74 4.25 -3.89 13.93
CA GLY A 74 3.55 -3.03 12.95
C GLY A 74 3.72 -1.52 13.18
N ARG A 75 4.67 -1.12 14.03
CA ARG A 75 4.82 0.25 14.52
C ARG A 75 5.07 1.28 13.42
N LEU A 76 5.79 0.90 12.36
CA LEU A 76 6.05 1.81 11.24
C LEU A 76 4.75 2.28 10.58
N GLN A 77 3.80 1.36 10.36
CA GLN A 77 2.51 1.67 9.78
C GLN A 77 1.66 2.54 10.73
N GLU A 78 1.67 2.25 12.01
CA GLU A 78 0.93 3.03 13.03
C GLU A 78 1.41 4.49 13.03
N VAL A 79 2.71 4.72 13.13
CA VAL A 79 3.29 6.08 13.12
C VAL A 79 2.97 6.81 11.82
N PHE A 80 3.03 6.12 10.67
CA PHE A 80 2.67 6.72 9.38
C PHE A 80 1.22 7.19 9.36
N VAL A 81 0.28 6.37 9.87
CA VAL A 81 -1.14 6.69 9.91
C VAL A 81 -1.44 7.82 10.89
N GLU A 82 -0.82 7.81 12.07
CA GLU A 82 -0.97 8.87 13.07
C GLU A 82 -0.49 10.22 12.53
N ASP A 83 0.70 10.26 11.93
CA ASP A 83 1.25 11.48 11.31
C ASP A 83 0.37 11.95 10.15
N PHE A 84 -0.09 11.04 9.30
CA PHE A 84 -0.98 11.36 8.19
C PHE A 84 -2.27 12.04 8.69
N LYS A 85 -2.94 11.48 9.69
CA LYS A 85 -4.19 12.03 10.25
C LYS A 85 -3.96 13.40 10.89
N ARG A 86 -2.89 13.55 11.67
CA ARG A 86 -2.52 14.82 12.33
C ARG A 86 -2.27 15.91 11.29
N GLU A 87 -1.42 15.65 10.30
CA GLU A 87 -1.08 16.62 9.26
C GLU A 87 -2.28 16.95 8.37
N LEU A 88 -3.12 15.97 8.01
CA LEU A 88 -4.33 16.19 7.22
C LEU A 88 -5.34 17.11 7.92
N ALA A 89 -5.44 17.03 9.26
CA ALA A 89 -6.35 17.86 10.05
C ALA A 89 -5.98 19.36 9.99
N GLU A 90 -4.70 19.69 9.79
CA GLU A 90 -4.22 21.06 9.71
C GLU A 90 -4.47 21.71 8.33
N ILE A 91 -4.74 20.90 7.29
CA ILE A 91 -4.91 21.39 5.93
C ILE A 91 -6.36 21.84 5.70
N GLN A 92 -6.59 23.13 5.53
CA GLN A 92 -7.94 23.72 5.37
C GLN A 92 -8.42 23.75 3.92
N SER A 93 -7.51 23.95 2.96
CA SER A 93 -7.84 24.01 1.53
C SER A 93 -8.20 22.63 0.99
N SER A 94 -9.39 22.48 0.39
CA SER A 94 -9.85 21.27 -0.26
C SER A 94 -8.83 20.75 -1.31
N ALA A 95 -8.31 21.64 -2.17
CA ALA A 95 -7.33 21.28 -3.18
C ALA A 95 -6.01 20.80 -2.56
N ALA A 96 -5.55 21.45 -1.48
CA ALA A 96 -4.35 21.05 -0.76
C ALA A 96 -4.54 19.70 -0.05
N ARG A 97 -5.72 19.45 0.52
CA ARG A 97 -6.07 18.15 1.10
C ARG A 97 -5.98 17.01 0.08
N HIS A 98 -6.57 17.19 -1.11
CA HIS A 98 -6.51 16.17 -2.16
C HIS A 98 -5.07 15.90 -2.61
N LEU A 99 -4.28 16.95 -2.83
CA LEU A 99 -2.87 16.80 -3.18
C LEU A 99 -2.08 16.07 -2.10
N TYR A 100 -2.32 16.41 -0.82
CA TYR A 100 -1.67 15.76 0.31
C TYR A 100 -2.04 14.28 0.42
N ILE A 101 -3.34 13.94 0.32
CA ILE A 101 -3.82 12.55 0.34
C ILE A 101 -3.14 11.72 -0.77
N LEU A 102 -3.11 12.24 -2.00
CA LEU A 102 -2.47 11.56 -3.13
C LEU A 102 -0.96 11.40 -2.92
N ALA A 103 -0.27 12.44 -2.44
CA ALA A 103 1.16 12.37 -2.16
C ALA A 103 1.50 11.29 -1.11
N LYS A 104 0.72 11.21 -0.03
CA LYS A 104 0.91 10.17 0.99
C LYS A 104 0.52 8.77 0.49
N ALA A 105 -0.53 8.66 -0.34
CA ALA A 105 -0.90 7.41 -0.99
C ALA A 105 0.20 6.90 -1.93
N ILE A 106 0.83 7.77 -2.70
CA ILE A 106 1.98 7.44 -3.55
C ILE A 106 3.17 6.99 -2.70
N HIS A 107 3.48 7.71 -1.62
CA HIS A 107 4.55 7.35 -0.69
C HIS A 107 4.35 5.92 -0.15
N LEU A 108 3.17 5.63 0.38
CA LEU A 108 2.84 4.31 0.90
C LEU A 108 2.92 3.23 -0.21
N ALA A 109 2.43 3.52 -1.41
CA ALA A 109 2.49 2.58 -2.53
C ALA A 109 3.93 2.25 -2.95
N HIS A 110 4.85 3.22 -2.95
CA HIS A 110 6.27 2.97 -3.22
C HIS A 110 6.91 2.11 -2.13
N LEU A 111 6.62 2.38 -0.86
CA LEU A 111 7.09 1.56 0.25
C LEU A 111 6.63 0.10 0.08
N ARG A 112 5.35 -0.11 -0.23
CA ARG A 112 4.80 -1.46 -0.47
C ARG A 112 5.43 -2.13 -1.69
N ALA A 113 5.61 -1.42 -2.81
CA ALA A 113 6.26 -1.99 -3.98
C ALA A 113 7.70 -2.45 -3.67
N ALA A 114 8.45 -1.69 -2.87
CA ALA A 114 9.80 -2.08 -2.44
C ALA A 114 9.78 -3.34 -1.56
N GLU A 115 8.85 -3.44 -0.61
CA GLU A 115 8.67 -4.63 0.25
C GLU A 115 8.37 -5.88 -0.59
N TYR A 116 7.41 -5.81 -1.51
CA TYR A 116 7.07 -6.96 -2.36
C TYR A 116 8.19 -7.32 -3.34
N THR A 117 8.96 -6.35 -3.83
CA THR A 117 10.16 -6.63 -4.63
C THR A 117 11.17 -7.47 -3.85
N ALA A 118 11.41 -7.12 -2.58
CA ALA A 118 12.28 -7.90 -1.71
C ALA A 118 11.73 -9.29 -1.39
N LEU A 119 10.40 -9.40 -1.19
CA LEU A 119 9.72 -10.67 -0.91
C LEU A 119 9.79 -11.63 -2.09
N VAL A 120 9.57 -11.16 -3.33
CA VAL A 120 9.69 -11.99 -4.55
C VAL A 120 11.11 -12.56 -4.65
N ALA A 121 12.13 -11.69 -4.50
CA ALA A 121 13.53 -12.14 -4.53
C ALA A 121 13.84 -13.13 -3.39
N ALA A 122 13.30 -12.92 -2.20
CA ALA A 122 13.49 -13.82 -1.06
C ALA A 122 12.81 -15.18 -1.27
N ALA A 123 11.62 -15.22 -1.89
CA ALA A 123 10.93 -16.44 -2.26
C ALA A 123 11.76 -17.29 -3.23
N ASP A 124 12.37 -16.65 -4.24
CA ASP A 124 13.25 -17.34 -5.20
C ASP A 124 14.49 -17.92 -4.52
N VAL A 125 15.19 -17.12 -3.72
CA VAL A 125 16.42 -17.57 -3.00
C VAL A 125 16.12 -18.70 -2.03
N THR A 126 14.94 -18.73 -1.44
CA THR A 126 14.53 -19.78 -0.48
C THR A 126 13.83 -20.97 -1.16
N GLY A 127 13.66 -20.97 -2.48
CA GLY A 127 13.06 -22.06 -3.26
C GLY A 127 11.55 -22.14 -3.19
N HIS A 128 10.88 -21.08 -2.71
CA HIS A 128 9.42 -21.01 -2.58
C HIS A 128 8.75 -20.43 -3.84
N HIS A 129 9.04 -21.00 -5.03
CA HIS A 129 8.59 -20.47 -6.33
C HIS A 129 7.07 -20.31 -6.46
N GLY A 130 6.26 -21.22 -5.89
CA GLY A 130 4.80 -21.09 -5.89
C GLY A 130 4.32 -19.85 -5.15
N VAL A 131 4.93 -19.53 -4.02
CA VAL A 131 4.68 -18.30 -3.26
C VAL A 131 5.20 -17.08 -4.03
N GLY A 132 6.36 -17.20 -4.69
CA GLY A 132 6.92 -16.15 -5.55
C GLY A 132 5.93 -15.66 -6.61
N VAL A 133 5.23 -16.57 -7.30
CA VAL A 133 4.20 -16.22 -8.31
C VAL A 133 3.05 -15.40 -7.71
N LEU A 134 2.56 -15.76 -6.52
CA LEU A 134 1.52 -14.97 -5.84
C LEU A 134 2.03 -13.57 -5.46
N LEU A 135 3.24 -13.49 -4.94
CA LEU A 135 3.86 -12.21 -4.58
C LEU A 135 4.13 -11.32 -5.78
N GLU A 136 4.53 -11.88 -6.94
CA GLU A 136 4.67 -11.14 -8.21
C GLU A 136 3.34 -10.55 -8.68
N SER A 137 2.23 -11.29 -8.55
CA SER A 137 0.90 -10.78 -8.88
C SER A 137 0.54 -9.58 -7.99
N ILE A 138 0.80 -9.67 -6.69
CA ILE A 138 0.57 -8.55 -5.76
C ILE A 138 1.47 -7.35 -6.11
N LEU A 139 2.74 -7.58 -6.43
CA LEU A 139 3.67 -6.54 -6.86
C LEU A 139 3.17 -5.83 -8.14
N ALA A 140 2.66 -6.57 -9.11
CA ALA A 140 2.09 -6.00 -10.33
C ALA A 140 0.92 -5.05 -10.03
N ASP A 141 0.02 -5.41 -9.10
CA ASP A 141 -1.05 -4.53 -8.63
C ASP A 141 -0.51 -3.23 -8.01
N LYS A 142 0.53 -3.33 -7.16
CA LYS A 142 1.15 -2.14 -6.55
C LYS A 142 1.74 -1.20 -7.61
N LEU A 143 2.41 -1.75 -8.62
CA LEU A 143 2.99 -0.96 -9.72
C LEU A 143 1.90 -0.33 -10.61
N ALA A 144 0.81 -1.03 -10.89
CA ALA A 144 -0.33 -0.48 -11.61
C ALA A 144 -0.97 0.70 -10.88
N PHE A 145 -1.13 0.61 -9.54
CA PHE A 145 -1.64 1.72 -8.73
C PHE A 145 -0.69 2.92 -8.71
N LEU A 146 0.62 2.72 -8.64
CA LEU A 146 1.60 3.81 -8.71
C LEU A 146 1.45 4.61 -10.01
N GLU A 147 1.27 3.92 -11.13
CA GLU A 147 1.07 4.58 -12.42
C GLU A 147 -0.28 5.32 -12.50
N ARG A 148 -1.36 4.74 -11.97
CA ARG A 148 -2.67 5.40 -11.87
C ARG A 148 -2.59 6.68 -11.05
N ASP A 149 -1.91 6.65 -9.91
CA ASP A 149 -1.75 7.82 -9.04
C ASP A 149 -0.98 8.95 -9.70
N ARG A 150 0.10 8.62 -10.41
CA ARG A 150 0.87 9.62 -11.16
C ARG A 150 0.01 10.34 -12.20
N ARG A 151 -0.86 9.61 -12.88
CA ARG A 151 -1.81 10.21 -13.85
C ARG A 151 -2.84 11.09 -13.14
N LEU A 152 -3.37 10.64 -12.00
CA LEU A 152 -4.37 11.39 -11.24
C LEU A 152 -3.79 12.69 -10.68
N VAL A 153 -2.58 12.67 -10.11
CA VAL A 153 -1.89 13.89 -9.65
C VAL A 153 -1.68 14.86 -10.79
N ARG A 154 -1.21 14.38 -11.95
CA ARG A 154 -1.01 15.23 -13.14
C ARG A 154 -2.31 15.87 -13.57
N HIS A 155 -3.40 15.12 -13.68
CA HIS A 155 -4.71 15.61 -14.07
C HIS A 155 -5.22 16.72 -13.13
N ILE A 156 -5.07 16.54 -11.81
CA ILE A 156 -5.47 17.53 -10.81
C ILE A 156 -4.63 18.81 -10.94
N ILE A 157 -3.32 18.69 -11.18
CA ILE A 157 -2.44 19.85 -11.33
C ILE A 157 -2.78 20.60 -12.64
N GLU A 158 -2.94 19.90 -13.75
CA GLU A 158 -3.28 20.49 -15.07
C GLU A 158 -4.64 21.19 -15.01
N GLY A 159 -5.65 20.57 -14.38
CA GLY A 159 -6.96 21.21 -14.18
C GLY A 159 -6.87 22.53 -13.40
N LYS A 160 -6.09 22.56 -12.32
CA LYS A 160 -5.88 23.79 -11.52
C LYS A 160 -5.12 24.89 -12.26
N ILE A 161 -4.17 24.52 -13.12
CA ILE A 161 -3.47 25.49 -13.98
C ILE A 161 -4.45 26.06 -15.01
N ALA A 162 -5.26 25.22 -15.65
CA ALA A 162 -6.26 25.66 -16.61
C ALA A 162 -7.29 26.63 -15.99
N GLU A 163 -7.81 26.33 -14.80
CA GLU A 163 -8.72 27.22 -14.06
C GLU A 163 -8.10 28.60 -13.78
N ARG A 164 -6.80 28.63 -13.39
CA ARG A 164 -6.09 29.89 -13.13
C ARG A 164 -5.80 30.73 -14.38
N LEU A 165 -5.61 30.09 -15.53
CA LEU A 165 -5.37 30.78 -16.80
C LEU A 165 -6.68 31.30 -17.44
N ALA A 166 -7.83 30.75 -17.04
CA ALA A 166 -9.13 31.16 -17.52
C ALA A 166 -9.78 32.26 -16.66
N ALA A 167 -9.24 32.56 -15.48
CA ALA A 167 -9.70 33.59 -14.54
C ALA A 167 -8.92 34.90 -14.67
#